data_31b67282fd2bdce4b3de8f3b4da8c237
#
_entry.id   31b67282fd2bdce4b3de8f3b4da8c237
#
_cell.length_a   1.000
_cell.length_b   1.000
_cell.length_c   1.000
_cell.angle_alpha   90.00
_cell.angle_beta   90.00
_cell.angle_gamma   90.00
#
_symmetry.space_group_name_H-M   'P 1'
#
loop_
_entity.id
_entity.type
_entity.pdbx_description
1 polymer ?
#
loop_
_entity_poly.entity_id
_entity_poly.type
_entity_poly.pdbx_seq_one_letter_code
_entity_poly.pdbx_strand_id
1 'polypeptide(L)'
;MAHHHQQMDFYFLDKMINLFLIRNPKQLIASFAQVIKNPTMNDIGLKKSWELYNLIKKTNDSSPLVLDSVEILKNPELLLKNLCDKLNIHFYDDMLSWSEGGIKEDGVWAEYWYKNVHKSTGFKKQKTSSRELPLHCRELYFEALKYYNKLTEKSIQI
;
A
#
# COMPACT_ATOMS: atom_id res chain seq x y z
N MET A 1 -10.67 -1.61 -2.92
CA MET A 1 -9.32 -1.22 -3.38
C MET A 1 -9.35 -1.10 -4.90
N ALA A 2 -8.63 -0.15 -5.49
CA ALA A 2 -8.70 0.12 -6.93
C ALA A 2 -8.40 -1.09 -7.83
N HIS A 3 -7.56 -2.01 -7.38
CA HIS A 3 -7.22 -3.21 -8.15
C HIS A 3 -8.35 -4.25 -8.27
N HIS A 4 -9.45 -4.11 -7.53
CA HIS A 4 -10.63 -4.98 -7.67
C HIS A 4 -11.59 -4.55 -8.78
N HIS A 5 -11.42 -3.35 -9.33
CA HIS A 5 -12.30 -2.86 -10.39
C HIS A 5 -11.83 -3.36 -11.76
N GLN A 6 -12.51 -4.37 -12.29
CA GLN A 6 -12.14 -5.03 -13.57
C GLN A 6 -12.66 -4.31 -14.83
N GLN A 7 -13.66 -3.45 -14.70
CA GLN A 7 -14.37 -2.82 -15.82
C GLN A 7 -14.45 -1.29 -15.73
N MET A 8 -13.58 -0.67 -14.93
CA MET A 8 -13.56 0.80 -14.86
C MET A 8 -12.85 1.38 -16.08
N ASP A 9 -13.47 2.41 -16.64
CA ASP A 9 -12.79 3.34 -17.50
C ASP A 9 -11.86 4.19 -16.62
N PHE A 10 -10.55 4.12 -16.88
CA PHE A 10 -9.53 4.74 -16.06
C PHE A 10 -9.13 6.14 -16.53
N TYR A 11 -9.83 6.74 -17.51
CA TYR A 11 -9.50 8.07 -18.05
C TYR A 11 -9.48 9.18 -16.97
N PHE A 12 -10.23 9.01 -15.87
CA PHE A 12 -10.22 9.96 -14.75
C PHE A 12 -8.89 9.99 -13.99
N LEU A 13 -8.07 8.93 -14.06
CA LEU A 13 -6.77 8.87 -13.40
C LEU A 13 -5.79 9.91 -13.96
N ASP A 14 -6.00 10.34 -15.20
CA ASP A 14 -5.19 11.39 -15.84
C ASP A 14 -5.40 12.77 -15.17
N LYS A 15 -6.51 12.94 -14.45
CA LYS A 15 -6.86 14.16 -13.72
C LYS A 15 -6.48 14.12 -12.25
N MET A 16 -5.81 13.06 -11.81
CA MET A 16 -5.49 12.83 -10.41
C MET A 16 -4.00 12.57 -10.23
N ILE A 17 -3.48 12.93 -9.07
CA ILE A 17 -2.16 12.46 -8.65
C ILE A 17 -2.33 11.04 -8.14
N ASN A 18 -1.65 10.10 -8.80
CA ASN A 18 -1.78 8.69 -8.50
C ASN A 18 -0.66 8.21 -7.58
N LEU A 19 -1.04 7.58 -6.48
CA LEU A 19 -0.14 7.05 -5.46
C LEU A 19 -0.38 5.56 -5.26
N PHE A 20 0.68 4.76 -5.32
CA PHE A 20 0.66 3.33 -5.03
C PHE A 20 1.36 3.06 -3.69
N LEU A 21 0.62 2.53 -2.72
CA LEU A 21 1.20 2.00 -1.49
C LEU A 21 1.43 0.50 -1.66
N ILE A 22 2.69 0.08 -1.58
CA ILE A 22 3.06 -1.34 -1.68
C ILE A 22 3.55 -1.89 -0.34
N ARG A 23 3.46 -3.21 -0.19
CA ARG A 23 3.94 -3.93 0.97
C ARG A 23 4.63 -5.22 0.55
N ASN A 24 5.65 -5.63 1.32
CA ASN A 24 6.34 -6.88 1.11
C ASN A 24 5.35 -8.06 0.96
N PRO A 25 5.40 -8.81 -0.14
CA PRO A 25 4.40 -9.84 -0.45
C PRO A 25 4.35 -10.98 0.56
N LYS A 26 5.47 -11.34 1.20
CA LYS A 26 5.48 -12.35 2.26
C LYS A 26 4.58 -11.95 3.42
N GLN A 27 4.72 -10.71 3.88
CA GLN A 27 3.92 -10.18 5.00
C GLN A 27 2.46 -9.99 4.59
N LEU A 28 2.24 -9.52 3.36
CA LEU A 28 0.91 -9.28 2.82
C LEU A 28 0.13 -10.59 2.73
N ILE A 29 0.69 -11.62 2.09
CA ILE A 29 0.06 -12.93 1.90
C ILE A 29 -0.15 -13.62 3.26
N ALA A 30 0.85 -13.60 4.15
CA ALA A 30 0.72 -14.17 5.49
C ALA A 30 -0.41 -13.49 6.31
N SER A 31 -0.65 -12.21 6.10
CA SER A 31 -1.77 -11.48 6.71
C SER A 31 -3.11 -11.88 6.10
N PHE A 32 -3.21 -11.94 4.78
CA PHE A 32 -4.43 -12.34 4.07
C PHE A 32 -4.84 -13.77 4.39
N ALA A 33 -3.87 -14.69 4.50
CA ALA A 33 -4.13 -16.10 4.83
C ALA A 33 -4.77 -16.32 6.21
N GLN A 34 -4.81 -15.30 7.07
CA GLN A 34 -5.55 -15.37 8.34
C GLN A 34 -7.07 -15.24 8.13
N VAL A 35 -7.50 -14.63 7.03
CA VAL A 35 -8.91 -14.34 6.74
C VAL A 35 -9.39 -15.12 5.52
N ILE A 36 -8.53 -15.25 4.50
CA ILE A 36 -8.82 -15.93 3.24
C ILE A 36 -7.95 -17.17 3.15
N LYS A 37 -8.54 -18.35 3.21
CA LYS A 37 -7.82 -19.64 3.25
C LYS A 37 -6.86 -19.81 2.06
N ASN A 38 -7.28 -19.41 0.86
CA ASN A 38 -6.50 -19.51 -0.38
C ASN A 38 -6.46 -18.14 -1.07
N PRO A 39 -5.60 -17.20 -0.62
CA PRO A 39 -5.49 -15.90 -1.26
C PRO A 39 -4.95 -16.03 -2.68
N THR A 40 -5.43 -15.19 -3.57
CA THR A 40 -5.05 -15.13 -4.98
C THR A 40 -4.27 -13.86 -5.30
N MET A 41 -3.70 -13.78 -6.49
CA MET A 41 -3.04 -12.55 -6.98
C MET A 41 -4.01 -11.36 -7.04
N ASN A 42 -5.29 -11.60 -7.32
CA ASN A 42 -6.30 -10.54 -7.30
C ASN A 42 -6.56 -10.01 -5.88
N ASP A 43 -6.51 -10.87 -4.86
CA ASP A 43 -6.70 -10.43 -3.47
C ASP A 43 -5.55 -9.55 -3.00
N ILE A 44 -4.31 -9.88 -3.35
CA ILE A 44 -3.12 -9.12 -2.95
C ILE A 44 -2.81 -7.92 -3.86
N GLY A 45 -3.32 -7.90 -5.10
CA GLY A 45 -3.36 -6.77 -6.01
C GLY A 45 -2.04 -6.27 -6.61
N LEU A 46 -0.88 -6.88 -6.32
CA LEU A 46 0.42 -6.37 -6.78
C LEU A 46 0.58 -6.38 -8.31
N LYS A 47 0.10 -7.43 -8.98
CA LYS A 47 0.09 -7.51 -10.44
C LYS A 47 -0.74 -6.36 -11.04
N LYS A 48 -1.95 -6.17 -10.52
CA LYS A 48 -2.85 -5.11 -10.99
C LYS A 48 -2.30 -3.72 -10.71
N SER A 49 -1.65 -3.52 -9.57
CA SER A 49 -0.96 -2.26 -9.26
C SER A 49 0.14 -1.95 -10.28
N TRP A 50 0.92 -2.97 -10.69
CA TRP A 50 1.93 -2.80 -11.74
C TRP A 50 1.32 -2.50 -13.11
N GLU A 51 0.22 -3.17 -13.47
CA GLU A 51 -0.52 -2.90 -14.71
C GLU A 51 -1.06 -1.46 -14.74
N LEU A 52 -1.68 -1.01 -13.63
CA LEU A 52 -2.19 0.35 -13.50
C LEU A 52 -1.06 1.40 -13.52
N TYR A 53 0.05 1.13 -12.83
CA TYR A 53 1.24 2.00 -12.87
C TYR A 53 1.69 2.24 -14.32
N ASN A 54 1.81 1.17 -15.11
CA ASN A 54 2.25 1.30 -16.51
C ASN A 54 1.19 1.96 -17.40
N LEU A 55 -0.09 1.73 -17.14
CA LEU A 55 -1.17 2.39 -17.86
C LEU A 55 -1.10 3.90 -17.63
N ILE A 56 -1.09 4.34 -16.37
CA ILE A 56 -1.05 5.76 -16.01
C ILE A 56 0.22 6.43 -16.56
N LYS A 57 1.38 5.75 -16.45
CA LYS A 57 2.64 6.27 -16.99
C LYS A 57 2.61 6.48 -18.50
N LYS A 58 1.77 5.75 -19.24
CA LYS A 58 1.63 5.92 -20.71
C LYS A 58 0.70 7.07 -21.08
N THR A 59 -0.26 7.37 -20.22
CA THR A 59 -1.30 8.37 -20.47
C THR A 59 -0.96 9.74 -19.89
N ASN A 60 -0.13 9.77 -18.84
CA ASN A 60 0.23 11.00 -18.13
C ASN A 60 1.69 11.40 -18.37
N ASP A 61 1.96 12.70 -18.41
CA ASP A 61 3.31 13.27 -18.49
C ASP A 61 4.13 12.99 -17.21
N SER A 62 3.45 12.78 -16.07
CA SER A 62 4.09 12.47 -14.79
C SER A 62 3.94 11.01 -14.41
N SER A 63 5.03 10.40 -13.91
CA SER A 63 4.98 9.03 -13.40
C SER A 63 4.22 8.98 -12.07
N PRO A 64 3.39 7.94 -11.85
CA PRO A 64 2.77 7.71 -10.56
C PRO A 64 3.78 7.58 -9.43
N LEU A 65 3.42 8.02 -8.24
CA LEU A 65 4.26 7.87 -7.05
C LEU A 65 4.08 6.47 -6.46
N VAL A 66 5.18 5.90 -5.96
CA VAL A 66 5.14 4.59 -5.27
C VAL A 66 5.76 4.75 -3.88
N LEU A 67 5.06 4.26 -2.87
CA LEU A 67 5.51 4.21 -1.49
C LEU A 67 5.60 2.76 -1.02
N ASP A 68 6.73 2.39 -0.43
CA ASP A 68 6.84 1.11 0.28
C ASP A 68 6.52 1.32 1.77
N SER A 69 5.61 0.52 2.29
CA SER A 69 5.23 0.56 3.71
C SER A 69 6.40 0.32 4.66
N VAL A 70 7.42 -0.42 4.22
CA VAL A 70 8.64 -0.64 5.01
C VAL A 70 9.44 0.65 5.14
N GLU A 71 9.58 1.41 4.04
CA GLU A 71 10.32 2.68 4.03
C GLU A 71 9.60 3.74 4.87
N ILE A 72 8.26 3.81 4.77
CA ILE A 72 7.46 4.70 5.65
C ILE A 72 7.76 4.42 7.13
N LEU A 73 7.80 3.16 7.53
CA LEU A 73 8.00 2.78 8.94
C LEU A 73 9.45 2.92 9.43
N LYS A 74 10.43 3.04 8.54
CA LYS A 74 11.82 3.31 8.89
C LYS A 74 12.02 4.76 9.33
N ASN A 75 11.52 5.69 8.53
CA ASN A 75 11.59 7.13 8.80
C ASN A 75 10.35 7.84 8.25
N PRO A 76 9.23 7.80 8.99
CA PRO A 76 7.96 8.34 8.52
C PRO A 76 8.01 9.85 8.25
N GLU A 77 8.71 10.61 9.09
CA GLU A 77 8.82 12.06 8.92
C GLU A 77 9.51 12.43 7.62
N LEU A 78 10.69 11.88 7.36
CA LEU A 78 11.46 12.18 6.15
C LEU A 78 10.70 11.74 4.89
N LEU A 79 10.10 10.54 4.91
CA LEU A 79 9.37 10.05 3.75
C LEU A 79 8.11 10.85 3.48
N LEU A 80 7.35 11.25 4.51
CA LEU A 80 6.16 12.08 4.35
C LEU A 80 6.52 13.50 3.90
N LYS A 81 7.62 14.09 4.37
CA LYS A 81 8.13 15.37 3.85
C LYS A 81 8.45 15.26 2.35
N ASN A 82 9.21 14.25 1.95
CA ASN A 82 9.52 14.01 0.53
C ASN A 82 8.26 13.78 -0.31
N LEU A 83 7.27 13.10 0.25
CA LEU A 83 5.99 12.89 -0.42
C LEU A 83 5.23 14.22 -0.59
N CYS A 84 5.12 15.01 0.47
CA CYS A 84 4.46 16.32 0.45
C CYS A 84 5.10 17.26 -0.57
N ASP A 85 6.44 17.30 -0.64
CA ASP A 85 7.17 18.07 -1.62
C ASP A 85 6.82 17.64 -3.06
N LYS A 86 6.79 16.33 -3.33
CA LYS A 86 6.40 15.79 -4.65
C LYS A 86 4.94 16.06 -5.01
N LEU A 87 4.07 16.17 -4.03
CA LEU A 87 2.65 16.48 -4.20
C LEU A 87 2.38 17.99 -4.23
N ASN A 88 3.40 18.81 -3.95
CA ASN A 88 3.28 20.27 -3.77
C ASN A 88 2.22 20.64 -2.72
N ILE A 89 2.23 19.93 -1.58
CA ILE A 89 1.40 20.20 -0.42
C ILE A 89 2.26 20.46 0.81
N HIS A 90 1.74 21.21 1.77
CA HIS A 90 2.45 21.49 3.01
C HIS A 90 2.49 20.23 3.91
N PHE A 91 3.66 19.95 4.50
CA PHE A 91 3.80 18.94 5.54
C PHE A 91 3.41 19.54 6.89
N TYR A 92 2.63 18.80 7.67
CA TYR A 92 2.26 19.13 9.05
C TYR A 92 2.72 18.03 10.00
N ASP A 93 3.22 18.40 11.18
CA ASP A 93 3.66 17.42 12.20
C ASP A 93 2.51 16.52 12.68
N ASP A 94 1.27 17.00 12.61
CA ASP A 94 0.05 16.23 12.89
C ASP A 94 -0.13 15.01 11.95
N MET A 95 0.57 14.97 10.81
CA MET A 95 0.58 13.81 9.94
C MET A 95 1.32 12.60 10.54
N LEU A 96 2.10 12.81 11.61
CA LEU A 96 2.91 11.76 12.26
C LEU A 96 2.20 11.09 13.42
N SER A 97 1.14 11.68 13.94
CA SER A 97 0.45 11.17 15.13
C SER A 97 -1.06 11.41 15.05
N TRP A 98 -1.81 10.58 15.73
CA TRP A 98 -3.27 10.64 15.81
C TRP A 98 -3.77 10.08 17.14
N SER A 99 -4.99 10.43 17.52
CA SER A 99 -5.63 9.91 18.73
C SER A 99 -5.97 8.43 18.59
N GLU A 100 -5.87 7.67 19.68
CA GLU A 100 -6.36 6.29 19.71
C GLU A 100 -7.88 6.26 19.51
N GLY A 101 -8.35 5.25 18.79
CA GLY A 101 -9.76 5.05 18.50
C GLY A 101 -10.08 5.17 17.01
N GLY A 102 -11.35 4.96 16.69
CA GLY A 102 -11.90 5.14 15.34
C GLY A 102 -12.50 6.53 15.16
N ILE A 103 -12.73 6.90 13.92
CA ILE A 103 -13.45 8.11 13.55
C ILE A 103 -14.77 7.75 12.84
N LYS A 104 -15.72 8.68 12.84
CA LYS A 104 -17.05 8.48 12.26
C LYS A 104 -16.98 8.10 10.76
N GLU A 105 -15.96 8.58 10.08
CA GLU A 105 -15.72 8.44 8.64
C GLU A 105 -15.07 7.09 8.24
N ASP A 106 -14.65 6.27 9.18
CA ASP A 106 -13.98 4.97 8.92
C ASP A 106 -14.83 3.97 8.11
N GLY A 107 -16.15 4.13 8.15
CA GLY A 107 -17.08 3.28 7.41
C GLY A 107 -17.18 1.85 7.93
N VAL A 108 -17.99 1.04 7.24
CA VAL A 108 -18.35 -0.35 7.66
C VAL A 108 -17.16 -1.33 7.68
N TRP A 109 -16.09 -1.02 7.00
CA TRP A 109 -14.90 -1.87 6.93
C TRP A 109 -14.00 -1.79 8.17
N ALA A 110 -14.14 -0.74 8.98
CA ALA A 110 -13.30 -0.48 10.15
C ALA A 110 -13.36 -1.62 11.17
N GLU A 111 -14.53 -2.16 11.42
CA GLU A 111 -14.75 -3.27 12.36
C GLU A 111 -13.85 -4.49 12.06
N TYR A 112 -13.63 -4.78 10.78
CA TYR A 112 -12.86 -5.94 10.32
C TYR A 112 -11.37 -5.65 10.16
N TRP A 113 -11.00 -4.45 9.68
CA TRP A 113 -9.65 -4.19 9.21
C TRP A 113 -8.85 -3.21 10.07
N TYR A 114 -9.52 -2.33 10.86
CA TYR A 114 -8.85 -1.21 11.50
C TYR A 114 -8.52 -1.41 12.97
N LYS A 115 -8.71 -2.62 13.53
CA LYS A 115 -8.43 -2.92 14.96
C LYS A 115 -7.03 -2.48 15.41
N ASN A 116 -6.01 -2.66 14.57
CA ASN A 116 -4.64 -2.28 14.89
C ASN A 116 -4.41 -0.78 14.69
N VAL A 117 -5.07 -0.17 13.72
CA VAL A 117 -5.03 1.27 13.47
C VAL A 117 -5.68 2.00 14.64
N HIS A 118 -6.88 1.57 15.07
CA HIS A 118 -7.60 2.15 16.20
C HIS A 118 -6.82 2.08 17.54
N LYS A 119 -5.90 1.15 17.68
CA LYS A 119 -5.00 1.02 18.86
C LYS A 119 -3.67 1.74 18.69
N SER A 120 -3.47 2.40 17.58
CA SER A 120 -2.23 3.12 17.28
C SER A 120 -2.42 4.62 17.48
N THR A 121 -1.32 5.32 17.77
CA THR A 121 -1.28 6.76 17.92
C THR A 121 -0.21 7.41 17.05
N GLY A 122 0.33 6.67 16.09
CA GLY A 122 1.40 7.13 15.20
C GLY A 122 2.11 5.96 14.53
N PHE A 123 3.10 6.28 13.73
CA PHE A 123 3.95 5.29 13.06
C PHE A 123 4.86 4.60 14.08
N LYS A 124 4.62 3.32 14.33
CA LYS A 124 5.49 2.49 15.16
C LYS A 124 6.24 1.52 14.28
N LYS A 125 7.54 1.33 14.51
CA LYS A 125 8.28 0.21 13.91
C LYS A 125 7.52 -1.08 14.25
N GLN A 126 6.83 -1.63 13.28
CA GLN A 126 6.20 -2.93 13.47
C GLN A 126 7.32 -3.94 13.66
N LYS A 127 7.27 -4.69 14.77
CA LYS A 127 8.04 -5.93 14.87
C LYS A 127 7.70 -6.72 13.60
N THR A 128 8.71 -7.11 12.85
CA THR A 128 8.54 -7.94 11.64
C THR A 128 7.57 -9.05 12.02
N SER A 129 6.45 -9.12 11.33
CA SER A 129 5.43 -10.12 11.65
C SER A 129 6.09 -11.48 11.65
N SER A 130 6.10 -12.18 12.77
CA SER A 130 6.60 -13.54 12.89
C SER A 130 5.72 -14.56 12.16
N ARG A 131 4.66 -14.06 11.46
CA ARG A 131 3.78 -14.91 10.69
C ARG A 131 4.53 -15.56 9.55
N GLU A 132 4.56 -16.88 9.57
CA GLU A 132 5.14 -17.64 8.49
C GLU A 132 4.22 -17.62 7.26
N LEU A 133 4.85 -17.63 6.10
CA LEU A 133 4.14 -17.80 4.84
C LEU A 133 3.64 -19.26 4.75
N PRO A 134 2.32 -19.50 4.61
CA PRO A 134 1.80 -20.85 4.43
C PRO A 134 2.44 -21.54 3.23
N LEU A 135 2.75 -22.82 3.34
CA LEU A 135 3.44 -23.58 2.29
C LEU A 135 2.70 -23.55 0.96
N HIS A 136 1.36 -23.63 0.99
CA HIS A 136 0.53 -23.60 -0.21
C HIS A 136 0.50 -22.21 -0.89
N CYS A 137 0.98 -21.15 -0.22
CA CYS A 137 1.05 -19.79 -0.79
C CYS A 137 2.43 -19.47 -1.41
N ARG A 138 3.36 -20.43 -1.47
CA ARG A 138 4.72 -20.15 -1.98
C ARG A 138 4.74 -19.72 -3.45
N GLU A 139 3.96 -20.36 -4.31
CA GLU A 139 3.88 -20.00 -5.73
C GLU A 139 3.35 -18.57 -5.89
N LEU A 140 2.26 -18.26 -5.19
CA LEU A 140 1.69 -16.91 -5.16
C LEU A 140 2.74 -15.87 -4.69
N TYR A 141 3.53 -16.21 -3.68
CA TYR A 141 4.58 -15.33 -3.19
C TYR A 141 5.65 -15.06 -4.25
N PHE A 142 6.16 -16.09 -4.94
CA PHE A 142 7.19 -15.90 -5.96
C PHE A 142 6.65 -15.11 -7.17
N GLU A 143 5.40 -15.32 -7.55
CA GLU A 143 4.77 -14.52 -8.60
C GLU A 143 4.62 -13.05 -8.13
N ALA A 144 4.10 -12.82 -6.94
CA ALA A 144 3.90 -11.49 -6.38
C ALA A 144 5.21 -10.71 -6.21
N LEU A 145 6.29 -11.40 -5.83
CA LEU A 145 7.62 -10.81 -5.63
C LEU A 145 8.14 -10.13 -6.91
N LYS A 146 7.83 -10.69 -8.09
CA LYS A 146 8.23 -10.09 -9.38
C LYS A 146 7.63 -8.69 -9.55
N TYR A 147 6.36 -8.51 -9.21
CA TYR A 147 5.67 -7.22 -9.34
C TYR A 147 6.06 -6.26 -8.23
N TYR A 148 6.24 -6.77 -7.01
CA TYR A 148 6.73 -5.98 -5.89
C TYR A 148 8.09 -5.37 -6.19
N ASN A 149 9.07 -6.15 -6.67
CA ASN A 149 10.41 -5.66 -7.01
C ASN A 149 10.36 -4.56 -8.08
N LYS A 150 9.56 -4.75 -9.14
CA LYS A 150 9.35 -3.73 -10.18
C LYS A 150 8.80 -2.41 -9.62
N LEU A 151 7.86 -2.49 -8.69
CA LEU A 151 7.27 -1.31 -8.04
C LEU A 151 8.24 -0.68 -7.05
N THR A 152 8.99 -1.48 -6.28
CA THR A 152 9.99 -1.00 -5.33
C THR A 152 11.10 -0.21 -6.02
N GLU A 153 11.53 -0.61 -7.22
CA GLU A 153 12.49 0.16 -8.04
C GLU A 153 11.98 1.57 -8.41
N LYS A 154 10.67 1.80 -8.33
CA LYS A 154 10.00 3.09 -8.62
C LYS A 154 9.59 3.81 -7.35
N SER A 155 9.80 3.22 -6.18
CA SER A 155 9.38 3.82 -4.92
C SER A 155 10.25 5.02 -4.54
N ILE A 156 9.64 5.92 -3.79
CA ILE A 156 10.36 7.04 -3.19
C ILE A 156 11.39 6.45 -2.23
N GLN A 157 12.65 6.77 -2.47
CA GLN A 157 13.77 6.40 -1.59
C GLN A 157 14.05 7.52 -0.60
N ILE A 158 14.56 7.17 0.58
CA ILE A 158 14.98 8.10 1.64
C ILE A 158 16.48 8.26 1.58
#